data_a9e9ef8845d895f6d21773b8fa334764
#
_entry.id   a9e9ef8845d895f6d21773b8fa334764
#
_cell.length_a   1.000
_cell.length_b   1.000
_cell.length_c   1.000
_cell.angle_alpha   90.00
_cell.angle_beta   90.00
_cell.angle_gamma   90.00
#
_symmetry.space_group_name_H-M   'P 1'
#
loop_
_entity.id
_entity.type
_entity.pdbx_description
1 polymer ?
#
loop_
_entity_poly.entity_id
_entity_poly.type
_entity_poly.pdbx_seq_one_letter_code
_entity_poly.pdbx_strand_id
1 'polypeptide(L)'
;VVVLVFSMLIPPNVFWITIFIGTVFASSWGPVGLLSIWNKSITARGARWGMLSGLAGNIIPAGLNYLGLISLPSYFEPALLGIVAALVGAWAGSRGQSPSATEVAYRTELHKTPAADLSAQETRITLIAPILLVSYGLAMPWLLLHYYVRPYQTAAGFLHAGGALNWERLEPWFALGPAVLHIPLGILAWQVIRHRYTPKSAAR
;
A
#
# COMPACT_ATOMS: atom_id res chain seq x y z
N VAL A 1 -14.39 -0.94 26.65
CA VAL A 1 -15.71 -0.31 26.96
C VAL A 1 -16.26 0.40 25.72
N VAL A 2 -15.53 1.34 25.10
CA VAL A 2 -15.99 2.12 23.93
C VAL A 2 -16.39 1.20 22.76
N VAL A 3 -15.55 0.23 22.39
CA VAL A 3 -15.81 -0.73 21.32
C VAL A 3 -17.05 -1.57 21.60
N LEU A 4 -17.28 -1.95 22.86
CA LEU A 4 -18.42 -2.77 23.27
C LEU A 4 -19.74 -1.99 23.18
N VAL A 5 -19.72 -0.70 23.53
CA VAL A 5 -20.89 0.19 23.39
C VAL A 5 -21.23 0.39 21.90
N PHE A 6 -20.22 0.65 21.06
CA PHE A 6 -20.43 0.80 19.61
C PHE A 6 -20.92 -0.49 18.95
N SER A 7 -20.42 -1.66 19.36
CA SER A 7 -20.89 -2.95 18.80
C SER A 7 -22.34 -3.30 19.18
N MET A 8 -22.86 -2.72 20.25
CA MET A 8 -24.26 -2.88 20.64
C MET A 8 -25.21 -1.92 19.91
N LEU A 9 -24.70 -0.77 19.46
CA LEU A 9 -25.48 0.26 18.77
C LEU A 9 -25.52 0.09 17.26
N ILE A 10 -24.52 -0.56 16.68
CA ILE A 10 -24.42 -0.78 15.24
C ILE A 10 -24.62 -2.28 14.99
N PRO A 11 -25.63 -2.67 14.17
CA PRO A 11 -25.83 -4.08 13.83
C PRO A 11 -24.51 -4.64 13.26
N PRO A 12 -24.04 -5.79 13.75
CA PRO A 12 -22.69 -6.29 13.46
C PRO A 12 -22.61 -6.80 12.03
N ASN A 13 -22.36 -5.90 11.10
CA ASN A 13 -21.83 -6.28 9.82
C ASN A 13 -20.30 -6.41 9.96
N VAL A 14 -19.85 -7.57 10.42
CA VAL A 14 -18.45 -7.90 10.66
C VAL A 14 -17.56 -7.57 9.46
N PHE A 15 -18.10 -7.73 8.26
CA PHE A 15 -17.42 -7.40 7.02
C PHE A 15 -17.05 -5.91 6.93
N TRP A 16 -18.03 -5.01 7.19
CA TRP A 16 -17.78 -3.56 7.16
C TRP A 16 -16.84 -3.10 8.26
N ILE A 17 -16.94 -3.67 9.46
CA ILE A 17 -16.03 -3.37 10.56
C ILE A 17 -14.60 -3.77 10.18
N THR A 18 -14.41 -4.94 9.58
CA THR A 18 -13.09 -5.42 9.16
C THR A 18 -12.48 -4.54 8.08
N ILE A 19 -13.28 -4.16 7.06
CA ILE A 19 -12.82 -3.23 6.02
C ILE A 19 -12.46 -1.88 6.63
N PHE A 20 -13.32 -1.31 7.48
CA PHE A 20 -13.07 -0.02 8.11
C PHE A 20 -11.79 -0.02 8.93
N ILE A 21 -11.58 -1.03 9.78
CA ILE A 21 -10.34 -1.17 10.55
C ILE A 21 -9.14 -1.30 9.61
N GLY A 22 -9.24 -2.14 8.58
CA GLY A 22 -8.18 -2.34 7.58
C GLY A 22 -7.81 -1.04 6.86
N THR A 23 -8.80 -0.26 6.42
CA THR A 23 -8.57 1.02 5.74
C THR A 23 -7.98 2.09 6.66
N VAL A 24 -8.38 2.12 7.93
CA VAL A 24 -7.80 3.02 8.95
C VAL A 24 -6.32 2.71 9.16
N PHE A 25 -5.95 1.44 9.33
CA PHE A 25 -4.55 1.05 9.46
C PHE A 25 -3.76 1.32 8.17
N ALA A 26 -4.30 0.95 7.01
CA ALA A 26 -3.65 1.15 5.73
C ALA A 26 -3.41 2.64 5.43
N SER A 27 -4.32 3.53 5.82
CA SER A 27 -4.20 4.96 5.56
C SER A 27 -3.35 5.72 6.59
N SER A 28 -3.24 5.25 7.83
CA SER A 28 -2.50 5.94 8.88
C SER A 28 -1.12 5.35 9.14
N TRP A 29 -1.04 4.06 9.46
CA TRP A 29 0.20 3.39 9.85
C TRP A 29 1.03 2.93 8.66
N GLY A 30 0.39 2.46 7.59
CA GLY A 30 1.08 1.92 6.42
C GLY A 30 2.07 2.92 5.80
N PRO A 31 1.64 4.11 5.36
CA PRO A 31 2.52 5.11 4.77
C PRO A 31 3.62 5.57 5.71
N VAL A 32 3.28 5.80 6.99
CA VAL A 32 4.24 6.26 8.00
C VAL A 32 5.25 5.19 8.34
N GLY A 33 4.84 3.93 8.45
CA GLY A 33 5.73 2.80 8.66
C GLY A 33 6.76 2.67 7.53
N LEU A 34 6.30 2.69 6.28
CA LEU A 34 7.18 2.67 5.12
C LEU A 34 8.15 3.86 5.10
N LEU A 35 7.65 5.08 5.32
CA LEU A 35 8.51 6.26 5.40
C LEU A 35 9.53 6.17 6.53
N SER A 36 9.15 5.67 7.70
CA SER A 36 10.05 5.56 8.86
C SER A 36 11.21 4.59 8.63
N ILE A 37 10.98 3.56 7.81
CA ILE A 37 12.02 2.58 7.44
C ILE A 37 12.94 3.13 6.34
N TRP A 38 12.36 3.69 5.27
CA TRP A 38 13.10 3.99 4.04
C TRP A 38 13.55 5.44 3.93
N ASN A 39 12.83 6.39 4.51
CA ASN A 39 13.14 7.81 4.41
C ASN A 39 14.00 8.30 5.58
N LYS A 40 15.23 8.72 5.28
CA LYS A 40 16.20 9.18 6.27
C LYS A 40 15.84 10.51 6.95
N SER A 41 14.93 11.31 6.39
CA SER A 41 14.56 12.63 6.90
C SER A 41 13.32 12.63 7.81
N ILE A 42 12.60 11.52 7.91
CA ILE A 42 11.44 11.42 8.78
C ILE A 42 11.86 11.35 10.25
N THR A 43 11.23 12.18 11.08
CA THR A 43 11.43 12.25 12.53
C THR A 43 10.27 11.59 13.29
N ALA A 44 10.45 11.26 14.56
CA ALA A 44 9.37 10.74 15.42
C ALA A 44 8.18 11.72 15.51
N ARG A 45 8.44 13.03 15.50
CA ARG A 45 7.38 14.04 15.43
C ARG A 45 6.63 13.96 14.11
N GLY A 46 7.34 13.84 12.99
CA GLY A 46 6.74 13.67 11.66
C GLY A 46 5.91 12.39 11.58
N ALA A 47 6.40 11.28 12.11
CA ALA A 47 5.67 10.03 12.17
C ALA A 47 4.34 10.17 12.94
N ARG A 48 4.36 10.82 14.12
CA ARG A 48 3.14 11.08 14.90
C ARG A 48 2.13 11.92 14.14
N TRP A 49 2.56 13.03 13.53
CA TRP A 49 1.67 13.87 12.71
C TRP A 49 1.15 13.12 11.48
N GLY A 50 1.98 12.29 10.86
CA GLY A 50 1.56 11.44 9.75
C GLY A 50 0.45 10.46 10.16
N MET A 51 0.60 9.77 11.27
CA MET A 51 -0.43 8.85 11.77
C MET A 51 -1.74 9.57 12.09
N LEU A 52 -1.67 10.71 12.80
CA LEU A 52 -2.86 11.48 13.19
C LEU A 52 -3.58 12.07 11.97
N SER A 53 -2.84 12.65 11.04
CA SER A 53 -3.45 13.22 9.82
C SER A 53 -4.00 12.12 8.90
N GLY A 54 -3.34 10.97 8.80
CA GLY A 54 -3.85 9.81 8.06
C GLY A 54 -5.16 9.28 8.64
N LEU A 55 -5.21 9.14 9.96
CA LEU A 55 -6.42 8.75 10.68
C LEU A 55 -7.57 9.76 10.43
N ALA A 56 -7.30 11.05 10.63
CA ALA A 56 -8.29 12.11 10.41
C ALA A 56 -8.73 12.18 8.94
N GLY A 57 -7.79 12.07 8.00
CA GLY A 57 -8.05 12.10 6.55
C GLY A 57 -8.86 10.90 6.04
N ASN A 58 -8.95 9.80 6.80
CA ASN A 58 -9.83 8.68 6.51
C ASN A 58 -11.18 8.85 7.24
N ILE A 59 -11.16 9.02 8.56
CA ILE A 59 -12.38 8.99 9.39
C ILE A 59 -13.29 10.18 9.11
N ILE A 60 -12.75 11.39 8.93
CA ILE A 60 -13.56 12.59 8.74
C ILE A 60 -14.37 12.51 7.43
N PRO A 61 -13.76 12.26 6.25
CA PRO A 61 -14.54 12.13 5.01
C PRO A 61 -15.52 10.95 5.04
N ALA A 62 -15.12 9.82 5.63
CA ALA A 62 -16.01 8.66 5.78
C ALA A 62 -17.23 9.00 6.65
N GLY A 63 -17.03 9.68 7.78
CA GLY A 63 -18.10 10.11 8.67
C GLY A 63 -19.02 11.14 8.04
N LEU A 64 -18.48 12.15 7.35
CA LEU A 64 -19.27 13.16 6.65
C LEU A 64 -20.11 12.54 5.51
N ASN A 65 -19.54 11.58 4.79
CA ASN A 65 -20.27 10.84 3.76
C ASN A 65 -21.38 9.97 4.35
N TYR A 66 -21.12 9.29 5.48
CA TYR A 66 -22.11 8.49 6.19
C TYR A 66 -23.28 9.35 6.72
N LEU A 67 -22.99 10.57 7.19
CA LEU A 67 -23.99 11.52 7.65
C LEU A 67 -24.73 12.25 6.51
N GLY A 68 -24.40 11.97 5.25
CA GLY A 68 -25.01 12.60 4.08
C GLY A 68 -24.63 14.09 3.91
N LEU A 69 -23.62 14.57 4.64
CA LEU A 69 -23.13 15.94 4.54
C LEU A 69 -22.28 16.18 3.29
N ILE A 70 -21.65 15.13 2.78
CA ILE A 70 -20.93 15.12 1.50
C ILE A 70 -21.33 13.85 0.75
N SER A 71 -21.22 13.86 -0.59
CA SER A 71 -21.35 12.68 -1.41
C SER A 71 -20.01 12.37 -2.08
N LEU A 72 -19.32 11.33 -1.62
CA LEU A 72 -18.12 10.86 -2.27
C LEU A 72 -18.50 9.96 -3.45
N PRO A 73 -17.87 10.11 -4.62
CA PRO A 73 -18.03 9.16 -5.72
C PRO A 73 -17.68 7.74 -5.27
N SER A 74 -18.39 6.74 -5.77
CA SER A 74 -18.22 5.33 -5.37
C SER A 74 -16.82 4.75 -5.62
N TYR A 75 -16.04 5.38 -6.51
CA TYR A 75 -14.65 5.03 -6.80
C TYR A 75 -13.64 5.77 -5.91
N PHE A 76 -14.10 6.66 -5.03
CA PHE A 76 -13.23 7.49 -4.19
C PHE A 76 -13.26 7.01 -2.74
N GLU A 77 -12.35 6.13 -2.40
CA GLU A 77 -12.24 5.55 -1.07
C GLU A 77 -11.63 6.54 -0.09
N PRO A 78 -12.26 6.84 1.07
CA PRO A 78 -11.69 7.74 2.09
C PRO A 78 -10.27 7.38 2.54
N ALA A 79 -9.90 6.10 2.46
CA ALA A 79 -8.56 5.62 2.76
C ALA A 79 -7.49 6.29 1.90
N LEU A 80 -7.78 6.62 0.63
CA LEU A 80 -6.84 7.32 -0.26
C LEU A 80 -6.53 8.73 0.25
N LEU A 81 -7.55 9.45 0.73
CA LEU A 81 -7.36 10.75 1.38
C LEU A 81 -6.51 10.62 2.65
N GLY A 82 -6.76 9.57 3.43
CA GLY A 82 -5.97 9.27 4.62
C GLY A 82 -4.51 9.02 4.29
N ILE A 83 -4.20 8.24 3.23
CA ILE A 83 -2.82 8.00 2.77
C ILE A 83 -2.13 9.31 2.40
N VAL A 84 -2.78 10.15 1.59
CA VAL A 84 -2.23 11.46 1.20
C VAL A 84 -2.02 12.35 2.42
N ALA A 85 -2.99 12.42 3.32
CA ALA A 85 -2.90 13.19 4.56
C ALA A 85 -1.76 12.69 5.45
N ALA A 86 -1.55 11.36 5.55
CA ALA A 86 -0.45 10.75 6.30
C ALA A 86 0.92 11.17 5.73
N LEU A 87 1.09 11.12 4.41
CA LEU A 87 2.33 11.52 3.75
C LEU A 87 2.62 13.01 3.96
N VAL A 88 1.62 13.87 3.77
CA VAL A 88 1.74 15.32 3.99
C VAL A 88 2.01 15.63 5.46
N GLY A 89 1.30 15.00 6.39
CA GLY A 89 1.48 15.18 7.82
C GLY A 89 2.86 14.73 8.31
N ALA A 90 3.35 13.59 7.80
CA ALA A 90 4.68 13.10 8.12
C ALA A 90 5.78 14.05 7.60
N TRP A 91 5.64 14.53 6.39
CA TRP A 91 6.57 15.50 5.81
C TRP A 91 6.54 16.84 6.52
N ALA A 92 5.35 17.42 6.73
CA ALA A 92 5.18 18.71 7.41
C ALA A 92 5.68 18.65 8.86
N GLY A 93 5.34 17.58 9.58
CA GLY A 93 5.78 17.37 10.96
C GLY A 93 7.28 17.14 11.13
N SER A 94 7.97 16.70 10.07
CA SER A 94 9.43 16.54 10.05
C SER A 94 10.19 17.80 9.65
N ARG A 95 9.50 18.79 9.07
CA ARG A 95 10.12 20.04 8.64
C ARG A 95 10.79 20.78 9.81
N GLY A 96 11.99 21.30 9.55
CA GLY A 96 12.75 22.09 10.54
C GLY A 96 13.36 21.26 11.68
N GLN A 97 13.30 19.92 11.60
CA GLN A 97 13.93 19.02 12.57
C GLN A 97 14.81 18.00 11.87
N SER A 98 15.94 17.68 12.49
CA SER A 98 16.78 16.56 12.10
C SER A 98 16.40 15.32 12.92
N PRO A 99 16.45 14.13 12.34
CA PRO A 99 16.29 12.88 13.10
C PRO A 99 17.34 12.82 14.23
N SER A 100 16.94 12.32 15.38
CA SER A 100 17.84 12.12 16.51
C SER A 100 18.91 11.05 16.22
N ALA A 101 20.00 11.09 16.96
CA ALA A 101 21.06 10.08 16.85
C ALA A 101 20.50 8.65 17.06
N THR A 102 19.55 8.49 17.98
CA THR A 102 18.90 7.22 18.25
C THR A 102 18.08 6.73 17.04
N GLU A 103 17.31 7.62 16.39
CA GLU A 103 16.53 7.28 15.20
C GLU A 103 17.43 6.88 14.03
N VAL A 104 18.56 7.58 13.85
CA VAL A 104 19.55 7.25 12.83
C VAL A 104 20.21 5.91 13.12
N ALA A 105 20.63 5.67 14.37
CA ALA A 105 21.26 4.42 14.78
C ALA A 105 20.32 3.23 14.59
N TYR A 106 19.06 3.35 15.05
CA TYR A 106 18.04 2.31 14.88
C TYR A 106 17.81 1.98 13.40
N ARG A 107 17.65 3.01 12.56
CA ARG A 107 17.43 2.84 11.11
C ARG A 107 18.64 2.20 10.43
N THR A 108 19.84 2.57 10.83
CA THR A 108 21.09 1.98 10.33
C THR A 108 21.17 0.50 10.70
N GLU A 109 20.83 0.17 11.94
CA GLU A 109 20.84 -1.22 12.42
C GLU A 109 19.79 -2.07 11.68
N LEU A 110 18.57 -1.54 11.49
CA LEU A 110 17.50 -2.20 10.75
C LEU A 110 17.89 -2.55 9.30
N HIS A 111 18.77 -1.77 8.70
CA HIS A 111 19.24 -2.03 7.33
C HIS A 111 20.54 -2.85 7.24
N LYS A 112 21.12 -3.26 8.36
CA LYS A 112 22.23 -4.21 8.34
C LYS A 112 21.71 -5.60 8.04
N THR A 113 22.33 -6.22 7.06
CA THR A 113 22.07 -7.62 6.76
C THR A 113 22.87 -8.47 7.74
N PRO A 114 22.25 -9.37 8.52
CA PRO A 114 22.98 -10.31 9.37
C PRO A 114 24.01 -11.10 8.58
N ALA A 115 25.17 -11.36 9.18
CA ALA A 115 26.23 -12.11 8.48
C ALA A 115 25.78 -13.52 8.09
N ALA A 116 24.89 -14.13 8.88
CA ALA A 116 24.32 -15.44 8.60
C ALA A 116 23.48 -15.47 7.31
N ASP A 117 22.85 -14.36 6.96
CA ASP A 117 21.97 -14.24 5.77
C ASP A 117 22.78 -13.97 4.49
N LEU A 118 24.08 -13.67 4.60
CA LEU A 118 24.98 -13.43 3.47
C LEU A 118 25.47 -14.75 2.86
N SER A 119 24.55 -15.60 2.45
CA SER A 119 24.87 -16.89 1.80
C SER A 119 24.20 -16.97 0.43
N ALA A 120 24.79 -17.79 -0.45
CA ALA A 120 24.21 -18.01 -1.78
C ALA A 120 22.85 -18.74 -1.70
N GLN A 121 22.65 -19.57 -0.68
CA GLN A 121 21.40 -20.29 -0.46
C GLN A 121 20.30 -19.34 -0.02
N GLU A 122 20.55 -18.48 0.99
CA GLU A 122 19.60 -17.49 1.47
C GLU A 122 19.24 -16.46 0.39
N THR A 123 20.24 -16.07 -0.43
CA THR A 123 19.99 -15.20 -1.59
C THR A 123 19.01 -15.84 -2.57
N ARG A 124 19.17 -17.16 -2.88
CA ARG A 124 18.25 -17.87 -3.79
C ARG A 124 16.83 -17.94 -3.22
N ILE A 125 16.69 -18.23 -1.93
CA ILE A 125 15.39 -18.29 -1.25
C ILE A 125 14.72 -16.91 -1.27
N THR A 126 15.45 -15.86 -0.93
CA THR A 126 14.92 -14.49 -0.93
C THR A 126 14.51 -14.02 -2.33
N LEU A 127 15.16 -14.50 -3.39
CA LEU A 127 14.80 -14.17 -4.78
C LEU A 127 13.46 -14.78 -5.23
N ILE A 128 12.88 -15.71 -4.46
CA ILE A 128 11.53 -16.22 -4.73
C ILE A 128 10.49 -15.10 -4.59
N ALA A 129 10.65 -14.19 -3.60
CA ALA A 129 9.70 -13.12 -3.36
C ALA A 129 9.51 -12.16 -4.56
N PRO A 130 10.57 -11.59 -5.18
CA PRO A 130 10.41 -10.79 -6.38
C PRO A 130 9.89 -11.57 -7.60
N ILE A 131 10.20 -12.86 -7.72
CA ILE A 131 9.60 -13.70 -8.76
C ILE A 131 8.09 -13.80 -8.57
N LEU A 132 7.63 -14.09 -7.35
CA LEU A 132 6.20 -14.14 -7.03
C LEU A 132 5.53 -12.80 -7.28
N LEU A 133 6.20 -11.69 -6.96
CA LEU A 133 5.67 -10.35 -7.19
C LEU A 133 5.47 -10.06 -8.69
N VAL A 134 6.45 -10.41 -9.53
CA VAL A 134 6.32 -10.29 -11.00
C VAL A 134 5.24 -11.22 -11.53
N SER A 135 5.20 -12.47 -11.05
CA SER A 135 4.17 -13.44 -11.46
C SER A 135 2.77 -12.97 -11.10
N TYR A 136 2.59 -12.37 -9.92
CA TYR A 136 1.35 -11.74 -9.51
C TYR A 136 0.98 -10.56 -10.44
N GLY A 137 1.96 -9.67 -10.74
CA GLY A 137 1.77 -8.56 -11.65
C GLY A 137 1.37 -8.99 -13.08
N LEU A 138 1.77 -10.17 -13.53
CA LEU A 138 1.37 -10.73 -14.83
C LEU A 138 0.01 -11.43 -14.77
N ALA A 139 -0.23 -12.24 -13.73
CA ALA A 139 -1.42 -13.05 -13.61
C ALA A 139 -2.68 -12.23 -13.27
N MET A 140 -2.55 -11.25 -12.36
CA MET A 140 -3.71 -10.48 -11.88
C MET A 140 -4.41 -9.64 -12.95
N PRO A 141 -3.73 -8.91 -13.86
CA PRO A 141 -4.40 -8.22 -14.95
C PRO A 141 -5.21 -9.16 -15.82
N TRP A 142 -4.66 -10.33 -16.16
CA TRP A 142 -5.37 -11.32 -16.94
C TRP A 142 -6.64 -11.81 -16.23
N LEU A 143 -6.53 -12.16 -14.93
CA LEU A 143 -7.67 -12.58 -14.11
C LEU A 143 -8.72 -11.46 -14.02
N LEU A 144 -8.32 -10.23 -13.73
CA LEU A 144 -9.23 -9.10 -13.60
C LEU A 144 -9.93 -8.77 -14.92
N LEU A 145 -9.21 -8.76 -16.04
CA LEU A 145 -9.82 -8.51 -17.35
C LEU A 145 -10.81 -9.59 -17.73
N HIS A 146 -10.48 -10.86 -17.45
CA HIS A 146 -11.30 -11.99 -17.88
C HIS A 146 -12.50 -12.24 -16.94
N TYR A 147 -12.29 -12.23 -15.63
CA TYR A 147 -13.30 -12.63 -14.65
C TYR A 147 -14.05 -11.48 -13.99
N TYR A 148 -13.56 -10.24 -14.13
CA TYR A 148 -14.20 -9.06 -13.55
C TYR A 148 -14.66 -8.06 -14.62
N VAL A 149 -13.72 -7.52 -15.42
CA VAL A 149 -14.04 -6.46 -16.38
C VAL A 149 -14.96 -6.95 -17.48
N ARG A 150 -14.65 -8.10 -18.08
CA ARG A 150 -15.45 -8.65 -19.18
C ARG A 150 -16.88 -8.98 -18.75
N PRO A 151 -17.14 -9.71 -17.65
CA PRO A 151 -18.51 -9.94 -17.16
C PRO A 151 -19.23 -8.65 -16.80
N TYR A 152 -18.53 -7.69 -16.16
CA TYR A 152 -19.11 -6.39 -15.84
C TYR A 152 -19.55 -5.63 -17.10
N GLN A 153 -18.67 -5.49 -18.10
CA GLN A 153 -19.00 -4.81 -19.34
C GLN A 153 -20.08 -5.56 -20.14
N THR A 154 -20.14 -6.89 -20.05
CA THR A 154 -21.21 -7.68 -20.66
C THR A 154 -22.57 -7.35 -20.02
N ALA A 155 -22.62 -7.40 -18.69
CA ALA A 155 -23.86 -7.12 -17.94
C ALA A 155 -24.35 -5.68 -18.11
N ALA A 156 -23.42 -4.73 -18.22
CA ALA A 156 -23.72 -3.31 -18.41
C ALA A 156 -23.95 -2.90 -19.89
N GLY A 157 -23.78 -3.80 -20.85
CA GLY A 157 -23.92 -3.49 -22.27
C GLY A 157 -22.82 -2.59 -22.82
N PHE A 158 -21.64 -2.60 -22.25
CA PHE A 158 -20.53 -1.72 -22.63
C PHE A 158 -19.52 -2.33 -23.57
N LEU A 159 -19.65 -3.62 -23.91
CA LEU A 159 -18.77 -4.25 -24.90
C LEU A 159 -18.94 -3.63 -26.28
N HIS A 160 -17.86 -3.56 -27.04
CA HIS A 160 -17.94 -3.20 -28.47
C HIS A 160 -18.71 -4.26 -29.29
N ALA A 161 -19.17 -3.87 -30.47
CA ALA A 161 -19.73 -4.78 -31.44
C ALA A 161 -18.73 -5.92 -31.72
N GLY A 162 -19.16 -7.18 -31.53
CA GLY A 162 -18.30 -8.36 -31.62
C GLY A 162 -17.72 -8.85 -30.29
N GLY A 163 -18.10 -8.27 -29.14
CA GLY A 163 -17.76 -8.78 -27.81
C GLY A 163 -16.35 -8.41 -27.33
N ALA A 164 -15.70 -7.46 -27.98
CA ALA A 164 -14.41 -6.92 -27.56
C ALA A 164 -14.59 -5.99 -26.35
N LEU A 165 -13.58 -5.99 -25.44
CA LEU A 165 -13.55 -5.07 -24.29
C LEU A 165 -13.51 -3.61 -24.78
N ASN A 166 -14.29 -2.77 -24.12
CA ASN A 166 -14.30 -1.34 -24.35
C ASN A 166 -13.18 -0.67 -23.51
N TRP A 167 -12.10 -0.31 -24.17
CA TRP A 167 -10.94 0.36 -23.58
C TRP A 167 -11.11 1.88 -23.41
N GLU A 168 -12.20 2.47 -23.90
CA GLU A 168 -12.54 3.86 -23.61
C GLU A 168 -13.03 4.05 -22.17
N ARG A 169 -13.40 2.94 -21.54
CA ARG A 169 -13.79 2.88 -20.12
C ARG A 169 -12.56 2.74 -19.24
N LEU A 170 -12.70 3.12 -17.95
CA LEU A 170 -11.61 3.10 -16.98
C LEU A 170 -11.33 1.70 -16.41
N GLU A 171 -12.32 0.83 -16.35
CA GLU A 171 -12.22 -0.47 -15.69
C GLU A 171 -11.09 -1.36 -16.26
N PRO A 172 -10.90 -1.47 -17.60
CA PRO A 172 -9.77 -2.23 -18.14
C PRO A 172 -8.40 -1.66 -17.74
N TRP A 173 -8.28 -0.34 -17.67
CA TRP A 173 -7.03 0.31 -17.26
C TRP A 173 -6.70 0.07 -15.79
N PHE A 174 -7.70 0.14 -14.90
CA PHE A 174 -7.52 -0.24 -13.50
C PHE A 174 -7.11 -1.70 -13.34
N ALA A 175 -7.63 -2.59 -14.19
CA ALA A 175 -7.24 -3.99 -14.18
C ALA A 175 -5.75 -4.19 -14.53
N LEU A 176 -5.11 -3.25 -15.25
CA LEU A 176 -3.67 -3.27 -15.52
C LEU A 176 -2.83 -2.73 -14.35
N GLY A 177 -3.44 -2.09 -13.35
CA GLY A 177 -2.77 -1.53 -12.18
C GLY A 177 -1.78 -2.50 -11.50
N PRO A 178 -2.15 -3.77 -11.25
CA PRO A 178 -1.21 -4.76 -10.71
C PRO A 178 0.04 -4.95 -11.55
N ALA A 179 -0.05 -4.94 -12.88
CA ALA A 179 1.14 -5.06 -13.74
C ALA A 179 2.06 -3.85 -13.59
N VAL A 180 1.48 -2.65 -13.68
CA VAL A 180 2.23 -1.38 -13.60
C VAL A 180 2.93 -1.23 -12.26
N LEU A 181 2.35 -1.73 -11.17
CA LEU A 181 2.91 -1.61 -9.84
C LEU A 181 3.90 -2.76 -9.53
N HIS A 182 3.47 -4.01 -9.68
CA HIS A 182 4.21 -5.14 -9.13
C HIS A 182 5.37 -5.60 -10.02
N ILE A 183 5.29 -5.43 -11.34
CA ILE A 183 6.38 -5.83 -12.23
C ILE A 183 7.63 -4.96 -12.00
N PRO A 184 7.56 -3.61 -12.04
CA PRO A 184 8.73 -2.78 -11.74
C PRO A 184 9.25 -2.98 -10.32
N LEU A 185 8.36 -3.09 -9.32
CA LEU A 185 8.77 -3.36 -7.94
C LEU A 185 9.48 -4.71 -7.79
N GLY A 186 9.00 -5.74 -8.46
CA GLY A 186 9.65 -7.05 -8.46
C GLY A 186 11.03 -7.01 -9.11
N ILE A 187 11.18 -6.31 -10.24
CA ILE A 187 12.49 -6.13 -10.90
C ILE A 187 13.45 -5.36 -10.00
N LEU A 188 13.00 -4.26 -9.40
CA LEU A 188 13.82 -3.47 -8.46
C LEU A 188 14.22 -4.30 -7.24
N ALA A 189 13.29 -5.04 -6.64
CA ALA A 189 13.57 -5.92 -5.52
C ALA A 189 14.59 -6.99 -5.89
N TRP A 190 14.47 -7.61 -7.07
CA TRP A 190 15.46 -8.56 -7.59
C TRP A 190 16.86 -7.94 -7.67
N GLN A 191 16.99 -6.76 -8.24
CA GLN A 191 18.27 -6.06 -8.36
C GLN A 191 18.87 -5.74 -7.00
N VAL A 192 18.05 -5.21 -6.07
CA VAL A 192 18.49 -4.86 -4.71
C VAL A 192 18.95 -6.11 -3.95
N ILE A 193 18.20 -7.20 -4.00
CA ILE A 193 18.53 -8.45 -3.32
C ILE A 193 19.85 -9.01 -3.87
N ARG A 194 20.00 -9.11 -5.18
CA ARG A 194 21.24 -9.59 -5.78
C ARG A 194 22.44 -8.74 -5.38
N HIS A 195 22.30 -7.41 -5.39
CA HIS A 195 23.40 -6.52 -5.03
C HIS A 195 23.75 -6.57 -3.54
N ARG A 196 22.76 -6.74 -2.66
CA ARG A 196 22.93 -6.68 -1.21
C ARG A 196 23.44 -8.00 -0.60
N TYR A 197 22.99 -9.12 -1.11
CA TYR A 197 23.24 -10.45 -0.53
C TYR A 197 24.35 -11.24 -1.25
N THR A 198 24.82 -10.78 -2.42
CA THR A 198 25.97 -11.41 -3.07
C THR A 198 27.26 -11.15 -2.28
N PRO A 199 27.98 -12.18 -1.83
CA PRO A 199 29.24 -12.01 -1.13
C PRO A 199 30.24 -11.22 -1.98
N LYS A 200 30.81 -10.15 -1.44
CA LYS A 200 31.82 -9.32 -2.13
C LYS A 200 33.13 -10.08 -2.46
N SER A 201 33.30 -11.28 -1.92
CA SER A 201 34.50 -12.12 -2.16
C SER A 201 34.50 -12.85 -3.51
N ALA A 202 33.40 -12.83 -4.26
CA ALA A 202 33.33 -13.50 -5.57
C ALA A 202 33.78 -12.59 -6.75
N ALA A 203 34.25 -11.37 -6.44
CA ALA A 203 34.66 -10.37 -7.43
C ALA A 203 36.19 -10.08 -7.42
N ARG A 204 37.01 -11.02 -6.91
CA ARG A 204 38.47 -10.98 -7.06
C ARG A 204 39.01 -12.16 -7.81
#